data_32e567f246975dcedd4cf00e38483904
#
_entry.id   32e567f246975dcedd4cf00e38483904
#
_cell.length_a   1.000
_cell.length_b   1.000
_cell.length_c   1.000
_cell.angle_alpha   90.00
_cell.angle_beta   90.00
_cell.angle_gamma   90.00
#
_symmetry.space_group_name_H-M   'P 1'
#
loop_
_entity.id
_entity.type
_entity.pdbx_description
1 polymer ?
#
loop_
_entity_poly.entity_id
_entity_poly.type
_entity_poly.pdbx_seq_one_letter_code
_entity_poly.pdbx_strand_id
1 'polypeptide(L)'
;MMAEVAPLDGVQLAILNKRLEGVCRKMANTLFRTGRSGVLNTARDFSCCIVTADNHLLAAAESLPIHVLSGPDLMAAAMQEFHPVLKRGDAFLHNSPYHGCSHPADHTILVPVMDDAGRHSNQER
;
A
#
# COMPACT_ATOMS: atom_id res chain seq x y z
N MET A 1 21.97 -4.41 -19.78
CA MET A 1 22.64 -3.21 -19.21
C MET A 1 21.63 -2.54 -18.28
N MET A 2 21.83 -2.67 -17.00
CA MET A 2 21.00 -1.97 -16.01
C MET A 2 21.38 -0.49 -16.09
N ALA A 3 20.41 0.36 -16.38
CA ALA A 3 20.61 1.79 -16.25
C ALA A 3 20.90 2.08 -14.77
N GLU A 4 22.09 2.55 -14.47
CA GLU A 4 22.47 3.01 -13.13
C GLU A 4 21.55 4.19 -12.79
N VAL A 5 20.57 3.93 -11.94
CA VAL A 5 19.66 4.98 -11.47
C VAL A 5 20.50 5.89 -10.56
N ALA A 6 20.71 7.13 -11.00
CA ALA A 6 21.42 8.11 -10.18
C ALA A 6 20.72 8.25 -8.82
N PRO A 7 21.48 8.29 -7.71
CA PRO A 7 20.90 8.47 -6.40
C PRO A 7 20.16 9.82 -6.33
N LEU A 8 18.96 9.80 -5.72
CA LEU A 8 18.20 11.02 -5.47
C LEU A 8 18.97 11.93 -4.50
N ASP A 9 19.02 13.23 -4.79
CA ASP A 9 19.49 14.19 -3.79
C ASP A 9 18.45 14.39 -2.67
N GLY A 10 18.87 15.03 -1.58
CA GLY A 10 18.00 15.20 -0.41
C GLY A 10 16.73 16.01 -0.69
N VAL A 11 16.77 16.95 -1.64
CA VAL A 11 15.62 17.78 -2.03
C VAL A 11 14.64 16.93 -2.85
N GLN A 12 15.14 16.19 -3.82
CA GLN A 12 14.33 15.28 -4.64
C GLN A 12 13.64 14.22 -3.78
N LEU A 13 14.37 13.65 -2.82
CA LEU A 13 13.83 12.67 -1.87
C LEU A 13 12.71 13.27 -1.02
N ALA A 14 12.90 14.46 -0.49
CA ALA A 14 11.90 15.17 0.31
C ALA A 14 10.63 15.47 -0.50
N ILE A 15 10.77 15.93 -1.75
CA ILE A 15 9.64 16.19 -2.64
C ILE A 15 8.88 14.89 -2.95
N LEU A 16 9.59 13.83 -3.29
CA LEU A 16 8.99 12.54 -3.60
C LEU A 16 8.21 11.99 -2.40
N ASN A 17 8.81 12.04 -1.22
CA ASN A 17 8.16 11.58 0.01
C ASN A 17 6.86 12.34 0.28
N LYS A 18 6.87 13.67 0.15
CA LYS A 18 5.66 14.48 0.32
C LYS A 18 4.59 14.20 -0.73
N ARG A 19 4.98 13.90 -1.96
CA ARG A 19 4.03 13.49 -3.01
C ARG A 19 3.39 12.15 -2.70
N LEU A 20 4.14 11.18 -2.22
CA LEU A 20 3.63 9.85 -1.83
C LEU A 20 2.68 9.94 -0.63
N GLU A 21 3.03 10.72 0.40
CA GLU A 21 2.12 11.04 1.51
C GLU A 21 0.82 11.68 1.00
N GLY A 22 0.92 12.59 0.03
CA GLY A 22 -0.23 13.23 -0.62
C GLY A 22 -1.14 12.24 -1.33
N VAL A 23 -0.58 11.23 -1.99
CA VAL A 23 -1.35 10.14 -2.61
C VAL A 23 -2.10 9.34 -1.55
N CYS A 24 -1.43 8.93 -0.47
CA CYS A 24 -2.07 8.21 0.63
C CYS A 24 -3.20 9.03 1.26
N ARG A 25 -2.99 10.33 1.45
CA ARG A 25 -4.02 11.24 1.98
C ARG A 25 -5.22 11.37 1.04
N LYS A 26 -4.99 11.41 -0.27
CA LYS A 26 -6.06 11.42 -1.27
C LYS A 26 -6.88 10.12 -1.22
N MET A 27 -6.22 8.97 -1.11
CA MET A 27 -6.89 7.68 -0.94
C MET A 27 -7.76 7.68 0.32
N ALA A 28 -7.21 8.12 1.44
CA ALA A 28 -7.90 8.20 2.73
C ALA A 28 -9.12 9.13 2.66
N ASN A 29 -8.98 10.31 2.05
CA ASN A 29 -10.09 11.25 1.88
C ASN A 29 -11.20 10.68 0.97
N THR A 30 -10.83 9.95 -0.06
CA THR A 30 -11.79 9.29 -0.95
C THR A 30 -12.60 8.24 -0.18
N LEU A 31 -11.91 7.38 0.57
CA LEU A 31 -12.55 6.35 1.38
C LEU A 31 -13.46 6.96 2.45
N PHE A 32 -12.99 8.00 3.13
CA PHE A 32 -13.78 8.73 4.13
C PHE A 32 -15.08 9.31 3.56
N ARG A 33 -15.01 9.92 2.39
CA ARG A 33 -16.17 10.58 1.74
C ARG A 33 -17.14 9.60 1.08
N THR A 34 -16.68 8.46 0.63
CA THR A 34 -17.48 7.46 -0.08
C THR A 34 -17.97 6.34 0.83
N GLY A 35 -17.36 6.17 1.98
CA GLY A 35 -17.76 5.16 2.97
C GLY A 35 -19.13 5.47 3.54
N ARG A 36 -19.97 4.44 3.65
CA ARG A 36 -21.34 4.54 4.19
C ARG A 36 -21.47 4.04 5.62
N SER A 37 -20.38 3.48 6.16
CA SER A 37 -20.31 2.99 7.53
C SER A 37 -19.94 4.11 8.49
N GLY A 38 -20.58 4.17 9.68
CA GLY A 38 -20.19 5.07 10.76
C GLY A 38 -18.76 4.81 11.25
N VAL A 39 -18.25 3.58 11.11
CA VAL A 39 -16.87 3.23 11.41
C VAL A 39 -15.91 3.98 10.48
N LEU A 40 -16.23 4.10 9.20
CA LEU A 40 -15.42 4.82 8.23
C LEU A 40 -15.56 6.35 8.35
N ASN A 41 -16.79 6.86 8.28
CA ASN A 41 -17.03 8.30 8.14
C ASN A 41 -17.18 9.07 9.46
N THR A 42 -17.31 8.40 10.58
CA THR A 42 -17.36 9.02 11.91
C THR A 42 -16.12 8.68 12.72
N ALA A 43 -15.84 7.39 12.91
CA ALA A 43 -14.69 6.94 13.70
C ALA A 43 -13.35 7.02 12.95
N ARG A 44 -13.37 7.13 11.62
CA ARG A 44 -12.17 7.10 10.76
C ARG A 44 -11.28 5.87 11.00
N ASP A 45 -11.93 4.74 11.26
CA ASP A 45 -11.25 3.46 11.54
C ASP A 45 -10.85 2.78 10.23
N PHE A 46 -9.87 3.35 9.57
CA PHE A 46 -9.25 2.82 8.36
C PHE A 46 -7.86 3.40 8.17
N SER A 47 -7.07 2.79 7.30
CA SER A 47 -5.72 3.24 6.94
C SER A 47 -5.48 3.09 5.46
N CYS A 48 -4.67 3.99 4.90
CA CYS A 48 -4.21 3.91 3.52
C CYS A 48 -2.69 4.06 3.50
N CYS A 49 -2.02 3.19 2.79
CA CYS A 49 -0.57 3.21 2.68
C CYS A 49 -0.09 2.73 1.31
N ILE A 50 1.18 2.97 1.04
CA ILE A 50 1.91 2.45 -0.12
C ILE A 50 3.04 1.60 0.40
N VAL A 51 3.18 0.40 -0.17
CA VAL A 51 4.24 -0.56 0.15
C VAL A 51 5.11 -0.74 -1.10
N THR A 52 6.41 -0.84 -0.91
CA THR A 52 7.33 -1.14 -2.02
C THR A 52 7.14 -2.56 -2.51
N ALA A 53 7.65 -2.87 -3.69
CA ALA A 53 7.64 -4.23 -4.20
C ALA A 53 8.43 -5.22 -3.32
N ASP A 54 9.39 -4.72 -2.54
CA ASP A 54 10.15 -5.50 -1.55
C ASP A 54 9.40 -5.63 -0.20
N ASN A 55 8.12 -5.22 -0.15
CA ASN A 55 7.27 -5.30 1.02
C ASN A 55 7.69 -4.39 2.19
N HIS A 56 8.25 -3.22 1.91
CA HIS A 56 8.52 -2.20 2.91
C HIS A 56 7.48 -1.08 2.86
N LEU A 57 7.06 -0.59 4.01
CA LEU A 57 6.18 0.57 4.09
C LEU A 57 6.90 1.81 3.54
N LEU A 58 6.35 2.39 2.48
CA LEU A 58 6.93 3.54 1.81
C LEU A 58 6.28 4.85 2.25
N ALA A 59 4.96 4.88 2.32
CA ALA A 59 4.20 6.04 2.76
C ALA A 59 2.86 5.61 3.35
N ALA A 60 2.33 6.41 4.27
CA ALA A 60 1.02 6.19 4.87
C ALA A 60 0.30 7.53 5.09
N ALA A 61 -1.04 7.52 5.04
CA ALA A 61 -1.83 8.63 5.54
C ALA A 61 -1.87 8.62 7.07
N GLU A 62 -2.15 9.77 7.67
CA GLU A 62 -2.48 9.84 9.10
C GLU A 62 -3.69 8.93 9.38
N SER A 63 -3.52 7.95 10.23
CA SER A 63 -4.50 6.91 10.51
C SER A 63 -4.22 6.27 11.88
N LEU A 64 -5.01 5.26 12.24
CA LEU A 64 -4.73 4.51 13.46
C LEU A 64 -3.37 3.79 13.34
N PRO A 65 -2.45 4.03 14.27
CA PRO A 65 -1.08 3.48 14.18
C PRO A 65 -1.05 1.95 14.05
N ILE A 66 -1.98 1.25 14.67
CA ILE A 66 -2.04 -0.22 14.67
C ILE A 66 -2.15 -0.81 13.26
N HIS A 67 -2.77 -0.09 12.32
CA HIS A 67 -2.98 -0.59 10.96
C HIS A 67 -1.77 -0.45 10.06
N VAL A 68 -0.81 0.40 10.40
CA VAL A 68 0.33 0.73 9.53
C VAL A 68 1.69 0.42 10.12
N LEU A 69 1.80 0.34 11.45
CA LEU A 69 3.06 0.01 12.13
C LEU A 69 3.43 -1.46 12.01
N SER A 70 2.45 -2.35 11.83
CA SER A 70 2.67 -3.78 11.70
C SER A 70 1.56 -4.36 10.84
N GLY A 71 1.91 -4.99 9.74
CA GLY A 71 0.96 -5.74 8.94
C GLY A 71 0.98 -5.49 7.44
N PRO A 72 1.04 -4.25 6.92
CA PRO A 72 1.00 -4.00 5.47
C PRO A 72 2.10 -4.74 4.69
N ASP A 73 3.30 -4.81 5.24
CA ASP A 73 4.44 -5.55 4.71
C ASP A 73 4.16 -7.05 4.63
N LEU A 74 3.61 -7.62 5.70
CA LEU A 74 3.27 -9.05 5.78
C LEU A 74 2.09 -9.39 4.86
N MET A 75 1.08 -8.55 4.78
CA MET A 75 -0.05 -8.75 3.88
C MET A 75 0.36 -8.67 2.41
N ALA A 76 1.23 -7.73 2.06
CA ALA A 76 1.78 -7.61 0.71
C ALA A 76 2.64 -8.84 0.33
N ALA A 77 3.47 -9.32 1.26
CA ALA A 77 4.26 -10.53 1.06
C ALA A 77 3.36 -11.77 0.85
N ALA A 78 2.32 -11.93 1.65
CA ALA A 78 1.36 -13.02 1.51
C ALA A 78 0.62 -12.95 0.17
N MET A 79 0.21 -11.75 -0.27
CA MET A 79 -0.41 -11.56 -1.58
C MET A 79 0.51 -12.06 -2.70
N GLN A 80 1.79 -11.71 -2.67
CA GLN A 80 2.76 -12.13 -3.68
C GLN A 80 3.03 -13.64 -3.64
N GLU A 81 3.03 -14.24 -2.45
CA GLU A 81 3.21 -15.68 -2.28
C GLU A 81 2.03 -16.47 -2.84
N PHE A 82 0.80 -16.06 -2.50
CA PHE A 82 -0.41 -16.74 -2.99
C PHE A 82 -0.74 -16.43 -4.45
N HIS A 83 -0.29 -15.29 -4.95
CA HIS A 83 -0.54 -14.82 -6.31
C HIS A 83 0.78 -14.40 -6.97
N PRO A 84 1.60 -15.36 -7.41
CA PRO A 84 2.94 -15.07 -7.94
C PRO A 84 2.94 -14.29 -9.26
N VAL A 85 1.82 -14.27 -9.97
CA VAL A 85 1.67 -13.48 -11.20
C VAL A 85 0.65 -12.37 -10.95
N LEU A 86 1.15 -11.13 -10.86
CA LEU A 86 0.34 -9.93 -10.69
C LEU A 86 0.11 -9.25 -12.03
N LYS A 87 -1.08 -8.73 -12.25
CA LYS A 87 -1.46 -8.01 -13.47
C LYS A 87 -2.02 -6.64 -13.14
N ARG A 88 -1.90 -5.71 -14.08
CA ARG A 88 -2.55 -4.41 -13.98
C ARG A 88 -4.06 -4.59 -13.86
N GLY A 89 -4.67 -3.95 -12.86
CA GLY A 89 -6.09 -4.03 -12.58
C GLY A 89 -6.48 -5.13 -11.58
N ASP A 90 -5.54 -5.97 -11.15
CA ASP A 90 -5.81 -6.91 -10.07
C ASP A 90 -6.07 -6.17 -8.75
N ALA A 91 -6.94 -6.73 -7.94
CA ALA A 91 -7.17 -6.32 -6.57
C ALA A 91 -7.41 -7.56 -5.71
N PHE A 92 -6.81 -7.58 -4.54
CA PHE A 92 -6.87 -8.72 -3.62
C PHE A 92 -7.49 -8.29 -2.31
N LEU A 93 -8.44 -9.07 -1.82
CA LEU A 93 -9.05 -8.88 -0.51
C LEU A 93 -8.34 -9.78 0.51
N HIS A 94 -7.98 -9.20 1.65
CA HIS A 94 -7.22 -9.88 2.70
C HIS A 94 -7.78 -9.54 4.07
N ASN A 95 -7.92 -10.55 4.94
CA ASN A 95 -8.31 -10.36 6.34
C ASN A 95 -7.71 -11.42 7.29
N SER A 96 -6.63 -12.07 6.89
CA SER A 96 -6.02 -13.13 7.70
C SER A 96 -5.07 -12.58 8.78
N PRO A 97 -5.34 -12.80 10.07
CA PRO A 97 -4.41 -12.42 11.14
C PRO A 97 -3.09 -13.20 11.09
N TYR A 98 -3.09 -14.37 10.48
CA TYR A 98 -1.87 -15.17 10.31
C TYR A 98 -0.91 -14.58 9.28
N HIS A 99 -1.37 -13.62 8.50
CA HIS A 99 -0.61 -12.98 7.41
C HIS A 99 -0.60 -11.45 7.53
N GLY A 100 -0.66 -10.93 8.76
CA GLY A 100 -0.44 -9.51 9.04
C GLY A 100 -1.68 -8.64 9.24
N CYS A 101 -2.90 -9.17 9.07
CA CYS A 101 -4.10 -8.42 9.42
C CYS A 101 -4.26 -8.33 10.95
N SER A 102 -4.76 -7.20 11.46
CA SER A 102 -4.96 -6.98 12.91
C SER A 102 -5.96 -7.97 13.49
N HIS A 103 -7.08 -8.17 12.81
CA HIS A 103 -8.12 -9.15 13.14
C HIS A 103 -9.03 -9.40 11.92
N PRO A 104 -9.80 -10.51 11.90
CA PRO A 104 -10.59 -10.90 10.71
C PRO A 104 -11.71 -9.93 10.33
N ALA A 105 -12.11 -9.04 11.23
CA ALA A 105 -13.11 -8.01 10.95
C ALA A 105 -12.56 -6.88 10.05
N ASP A 106 -11.24 -6.66 10.04
CA ASP A 106 -10.59 -5.73 9.14
C ASP A 106 -10.46 -6.33 7.75
N HIS A 107 -10.93 -5.60 6.76
CA HIS A 107 -10.77 -5.97 5.36
C HIS A 107 -9.73 -5.06 4.70
N THR A 108 -8.66 -5.64 4.22
CA THR A 108 -7.60 -4.95 3.49
C THR A 108 -7.72 -5.23 2.00
N ILE A 109 -7.70 -4.17 1.20
CA ILE A 109 -7.65 -4.29 -0.25
C ILE A 109 -6.24 -3.93 -0.69
N LEU A 110 -5.58 -4.88 -1.38
CA LEU A 110 -4.25 -4.71 -1.94
C LEU A 110 -4.35 -4.61 -3.46
N VAL A 111 -3.78 -3.56 -4.01
CA VAL A 111 -3.78 -3.30 -5.45
C VAL A 111 -2.33 -3.15 -5.91
N PRO A 112 -1.81 -4.05 -6.74
CA PRO A 112 -0.48 -3.91 -7.29
C PRO A 112 -0.43 -2.73 -8.29
N VAL A 113 0.60 -1.90 -8.15
CA VAL A 113 0.88 -0.80 -9.07
C VAL A 113 1.93 -1.26 -10.08
N MET A 114 1.58 -1.19 -11.36
CA MET A 114 2.43 -1.61 -12.47
C MET A 114 2.96 -0.39 -13.21
N ASP A 115 4.16 -0.50 -13.77
CA ASP A 115 4.69 0.48 -14.71
C ASP A 115 3.91 0.47 -16.06
N ASP A 116 4.25 1.38 -16.97
CA ASP A 116 3.60 1.46 -18.28
C ASP A 116 3.81 0.20 -19.15
N ALA A 117 4.86 -0.56 -18.87
CA ALA A 117 5.13 -1.85 -19.52
C ALA A 117 4.37 -3.03 -18.86
N GLY A 118 3.58 -2.77 -17.81
CA GLY A 118 2.84 -3.79 -17.07
C GLY A 118 3.72 -4.65 -16.14
N ARG A 119 4.87 -4.12 -15.72
CA ARG A 119 5.81 -4.82 -14.83
C ARG A 119 5.64 -4.33 -13.38
N HIS A 120 5.66 -5.25 -12.47
CA HIS A 120 5.92 -4.99 -11.06
C HIS A 120 7.42 -5.09 -10.82
N SER A 121 8.01 -4.24 -10.00
CA SER A 121 9.46 -4.14 -9.85
C SER A 121 10.18 -5.44 -9.43
N ASN A 122 9.46 -6.43 -8.93
CA ASN A 122 10.01 -7.74 -8.58
C ASN A 122 9.95 -8.80 -9.69
N GLN A 123 9.45 -8.48 -10.88
CA GLN A 123 9.37 -9.45 -12.00
C GLN A 123 10.66 -9.55 -12.83
N GLU A 124 11.72 -8.84 -12.46
CA GLU A 124 13.02 -8.88 -13.16
C GLU A 124 14.07 -9.79 -12.49
N ARG A 125 13.64 -10.79 -11.70
CA ARG A 125 14.58 -11.79 -11.16
C ARG A 125 14.29 -13.18 -11.69
#